data_79684f2dedb11bb29509fbfd6d02b171
#
_entry.id   79684f2dedb11bb29509fbfd6d02b171
#
_cell.length_a   1.000
_cell.length_b   1.000
_cell.length_c   1.000
_cell.angle_alpha   90.00
_cell.angle_beta   90.00
_cell.angle_gamma   90.00
#
_symmetry.space_group_name_H-M   'P 1'
#
loop_
_entity.id
_entity.type
_entity.pdbx_description
1 polymer ?
#
loop_
_entity_poly.entity_id
_entity_poly.type
_entity_poly.pdbx_seq_one_letter_code
_entity_poly.pdbx_strand_id
1 'polypeptide(L)'
;MTPRIGLLLFTALLMQCENPVETPLPGVETVPAQIRQTDCFNGGNALFHAARITEMGNRASGTPGYRRQMDYLKEELTKYGWTCREQDFEKETPQGPVRFVNLRARFGKAPNFLDPVRGLLTCHIDTKRGIDGFTGANDGASGAAAILETARILS
;
A
#
# COMPACT_ATOMS: atom_id res chain seq x y z
N MET A 1 -31.20 -39.54 -45.72
CA MET A 1 -30.41 -38.29 -45.53
C MET A 1 -30.40 -37.95 -44.07
N THR A 2 -29.36 -38.34 -43.37
CA THR A 2 -29.17 -38.06 -41.93
C THR A 2 -28.21 -36.88 -41.78
N PRO A 3 -28.53 -35.84 -41.04
CA PRO A 3 -27.58 -34.76 -40.81
C PRO A 3 -26.51 -35.19 -39.78
N ARG A 4 -25.26 -35.05 -40.17
CA ARG A 4 -24.11 -35.22 -39.28
C ARG A 4 -23.96 -33.96 -38.41
N ILE A 5 -24.16 -34.10 -37.10
CA ILE A 5 -23.85 -33.09 -36.11
C ILE A 5 -22.33 -33.10 -35.90
N GLY A 6 -21.66 -32.02 -36.31
CA GLY A 6 -20.25 -31.81 -36.04
C GLY A 6 -20.07 -31.31 -34.60
N LEU A 7 -19.37 -32.10 -33.78
CA LEU A 7 -18.98 -31.72 -32.43
C LEU A 7 -17.72 -30.82 -32.52
N LEU A 8 -17.85 -29.53 -32.26
CA LEU A 8 -16.72 -28.61 -32.10
C LEU A 8 -16.13 -28.81 -30.69
N LEU A 9 -14.98 -29.48 -30.63
CA LEU A 9 -14.16 -29.48 -29.39
C LEU A 9 -13.45 -28.12 -29.28
N PHE A 10 -13.88 -27.32 -28.29
CA PHE A 10 -13.09 -26.19 -27.85
C PHE A 10 -11.99 -26.69 -26.89
N THR A 11 -10.77 -26.83 -27.39
CA THR A 11 -9.60 -27.01 -26.53
C THR A 11 -9.24 -25.63 -25.95
N ALA A 12 -9.59 -25.42 -24.70
CA ALA A 12 -9.04 -24.28 -23.92
C ALA A 12 -7.55 -24.53 -23.69
N LEU A 13 -6.72 -23.79 -24.41
CA LEU A 13 -5.29 -23.75 -24.19
C LEU A 13 -5.07 -22.99 -22.89
N LEU A 14 -4.94 -23.71 -21.76
CA LEU A 14 -4.45 -23.14 -20.51
C LEU A 14 -3.00 -22.73 -20.74
N MET A 15 -2.75 -21.46 -21.03
CA MET A 15 -1.43 -20.88 -20.88
C MET A 15 -1.10 -20.94 -19.39
N GLN A 16 -0.33 -21.95 -18.99
CA GLN A 16 0.40 -21.91 -17.74
C GLN A 16 1.43 -20.79 -17.89
N CYS A 17 1.21 -19.67 -17.17
CA CYS A 17 2.27 -18.73 -16.92
C CYS A 17 3.29 -19.46 -16.02
N GLU A 18 4.30 -20.07 -16.63
CA GLU A 18 5.49 -20.46 -15.89
C GLU A 18 6.13 -19.17 -15.38
N ASN A 19 6.10 -18.99 -14.07
CA ASN A 19 6.85 -17.91 -13.44
C ASN A 19 8.33 -18.10 -13.86
N PRO A 20 8.97 -17.10 -14.48
CA PRO A 20 10.40 -17.19 -14.75
C PRO A 20 11.08 -17.45 -13.41
N VAL A 21 11.86 -18.52 -13.33
CA VAL A 21 12.74 -18.78 -12.19
C VAL A 21 13.70 -17.61 -12.14
N GLU A 22 13.44 -16.66 -11.21
CA GLU A 22 14.35 -15.54 -10.97
C GLU A 22 15.69 -16.14 -10.53
N THR A 23 16.70 -16.03 -11.38
CA THR A 23 18.07 -16.34 -10.99
C THR A 23 18.45 -15.35 -9.89
N PRO A 24 18.85 -15.82 -8.69
CA PRO A 24 19.24 -14.92 -7.60
C PRO A 24 20.38 -14.00 -8.08
N LEU A 25 20.24 -12.71 -7.82
CA LEU A 25 21.31 -11.76 -8.09
C LEU A 25 22.56 -12.19 -7.28
N PRO A 26 23.76 -12.17 -7.88
CA PRO A 26 24.97 -12.60 -7.19
C PRO A 26 25.20 -11.74 -5.96
N GLY A 27 25.33 -12.38 -4.78
CA GLY A 27 25.58 -11.72 -3.49
C GLY A 27 24.34 -11.47 -2.64
N VAL A 28 23.14 -11.90 -3.07
CA VAL A 28 21.93 -11.90 -2.22
C VAL A 28 21.82 -13.27 -1.56
N GLU A 29 22.19 -13.38 -0.29
CA GLU A 29 21.82 -14.54 0.52
C GLU A 29 20.30 -14.58 0.62
N THR A 30 19.68 -15.60 0.04
CA THR A 30 18.27 -15.90 0.26
C THR A 30 18.12 -16.43 1.67
N VAL A 31 17.80 -15.55 2.62
CA VAL A 31 17.35 -15.98 3.94
C VAL A 31 15.98 -16.62 3.76
N PRO A 32 15.81 -17.94 4.03
CA PRO A 32 14.49 -18.53 4.04
C PRO A 32 13.70 -17.87 5.17
N ALA A 33 12.81 -16.96 4.79
CA ALA A 33 11.84 -16.42 5.71
C ALA A 33 10.92 -17.57 6.12
N GLN A 34 11.12 -18.14 7.30
CA GLN A 34 10.11 -18.97 7.94
C GLN A 34 8.97 -18.03 8.32
N ILE A 35 8.03 -17.82 7.40
CA ILE A 35 6.80 -17.09 7.67
C ILE A 35 6.02 -17.89 8.69
N ARG A 36 5.96 -17.42 9.93
CA ARG A 36 5.07 -18.00 10.93
C ARG A 36 3.63 -17.75 10.48
N GLN A 37 2.71 -18.65 10.80
CA GLN A 37 1.30 -18.48 10.46
C GLN A 37 0.69 -17.20 11.08
N THR A 38 1.25 -16.72 12.19
CA THR A 38 0.92 -15.45 12.85
C THR A 38 1.41 -14.23 12.07
N ASP A 39 2.34 -14.41 11.14
CA ASP A 39 2.97 -13.34 10.37
C ASP A 39 2.33 -13.20 8.98
N CYS A 40 1.27 -13.96 8.70
CA CYS A 40 0.54 -13.85 7.44
C CYS A 40 -0.26 -12.54 7.38
N PHE A 41 -0.33 -11.99 6.16
CA PHE A 41 -1.18 -10.84 5.87
C PHE A 41 -2.64 -11.15 6.21
N ASN A 42 -3.24 -10.32 7.07
CA ASN A 42 -4.64 -10.44 7.47
C ASN A 42 -5.48 -9.38 6.74
N GLY A 43 -6.26 -9.82 5.75
CA GLY A 43 -7.14 -8.93 4.99
C GLY A 43 -8.21 -8.25 5.86
N GLY A 44 -8.64 -8.86 6.97
CA GLY A 44 -9.56 -8.27 7.94
C GLY A 44 -8.95 -7.05 8.65
N ASN A 45 -7.68 -7.14 9.07
CA ASN A 45 -6.97 -6.00 9.64
C ASN A 45 -6.80 -4.87 8.61
N ALA A 46 -6.40 -5.22 7.38
CA ALA A 46 -6.29 -4.21 6.32
C ALA A 46 -7.64 -3.54 6.06
N LEU A 47 -8.74 -4.30 6.00
CA LEU A 47 -10.08 -3.75 5.81
C LEU A 47 -10.49 -2.84 6.98
N PHE A 48 -10.16 -3.21 8.22
CA PHE A 48 -10.39 -2.37 9.40
C PHE A 48 -9.67 -1.02 9.26
N HIS A 49 -8.39 -1.02 8.91
CA HIS A 49 -7.63 0.21 8.67
C HIS A 49 -8.23 1.05 7.53
N ALA A 50 -8.63 0.41 6.42
CA ALA A 50 -9.27 1.10 5.30
C ALA A 50 -10.58 1.79 5.73
N ALA A 51 -11.42 1.12 6.51
CA ALA A 51 -12.65 1.69 7.07
C ALA A 51 -12.35 2.90 7.97
N ARG A 52 -11.41 2.77 8.90
CA ARG A 52 -10.99 3.88 9.79
C ARG A 52 -10.49 5.09 9.03
N ILE A 53 -9.70 4.87 7.99
CA ILE A 53 -9.18 5.95 7.13
C ILE A 53 -10.33 6.61 6.36
N THR A 54 -11.27 5.81 5.84
CA THR A 54 -12.42 6.31 5.08
C THR A 54 -13.36 7.18 5.93
N GLU A 55 -13.56 6.84 7.21
CA GLU A 55 -14.35 7.63 8.16
C GLU A 55 -13.81 9.05 8.41
N MET A 56 -12.54 9.30 8.07
CA MET A 56 -11.94 10.64 8.18
C MET A 56 -12.45 11.60 7.10
N GLY A 57 -13.19 11.12 6.13
CA GLY A 57 -13.83 11.90 5.08
C GLY A 57 -12.85 12.43 4.04
N ASN A 58 -13.00 13.70 3.67
CA ASN A 58 -12.12 14.35 2.69
C ASN A 58 -10.68 14.43 3.24
N ARG A 59 -9.76 13.78 2.54
CA ARG A 59 -8.33 13.73 2.87
C ARG A 59 -7.45 14.41 1.80
N ALA A 60 -8.01 15.33 1.04
CA ALA A 60 -7.21 16.14 0.13
C ALA A 60 -6.11 16.87 0.91
N SER A 61 -4.94 17.05 0.29
CA SER A 61 -3.80 17.70 0.93
C SER A 61 -4.17 19.04 1.56
N GLY A 62 -3.76 19.27 2.81
CA GLY A 62 -4.07 20.47 3.58
C GLY A 62 -5.42 20.47 4.32
N THR A 63 -6.26 19.43 4.16
CA THR A 63 -7.54 19.33 4.90
C THR A 63 -7.35 18.75 6.30
N PRO A 64 -8.30 19.01 7.22
CA PRO A 64 -8.29 18.38 8.55
C PRO A 64 -8.35 16.85 8.49
N GLY A 65 -9.07 16.26 7.50
CA GLY A 65 -9.11 14.81 7.29
C GLY A 65 -7.74 14.24 6.92
N TYR A 66 -7.00 14.95 6.07
CA TYR A 66 -5.61 14.58 5.75
C TYR A 66 -4.72 14.57 7.00
N ARG A 67 -4.84 15.59 7.87
CA ARG A 67 -4.05 15.65 9.11
C ARG A 67 -4.41 14.49 10.05
N ARG A 68 -5.70 14.22 10.26
CA ARG A 68 -6.13 13.06 11.08
C ARG A 68 -5.59 11.74 10.55
N GLN A 69 -5.60 11.55 9.23
CA GLN A 69 -5.02 10.36 8.62
C GLN A 69 -3.51 10.26 8.88
N MET A 70 -2.76 11.34 8.71
CA MET A 70 -1.32 11.36 8.98
C MET A 70 -1.01 10.97 10.43
N ASP A 71 -1.79 11.49 11.37
CA ASP A 71 -1.60 11.19 12.79
C ASP A 71 -1.95 9.73 13.10
N TYR A 72 -3.02 9.21 12.53
CA TYR A 72 -3.40 7.80 12.64
C TYR A 72 -2.33 6.86 12.05
N LEU A 73 -1.83 7.14 10.85
CA LEU A 73 -0.79 6.32 10.22
C LEU A 73 0.49 6.30 11.07
N LYS A 74 0.90 7.47 11.62
CA LYS A 74 2.07 7.54 12.52
C LYS A 74 1.87 6.74 13.80
N GLU A 75 0.67 6.83 14.39
CA GLU A 75 0.33 6.08 15.60
C GLU A 75 0.41 4.57 15.36
N GLU A 76 -0.24 4.05 14.32
CA GLU A 76 -0.24 2.64 14.00
C GLU A 76 1.16 2.12 13.65
N LEU A 77 1.90 2.83 12.81
CA LEU A 77 3.27 2.45 12.46
C LEU A 77 4.19 2.43 13.70
N THR A 78 4.00 3.38 14.63
CA THR A 78 4.79 3.43 15.86
C THR A 78 4.49 2.24 16.78
N LYS A 79 3.23 1.80 16.87
CA LYS A 79 2.84 0.58 17.60
C LYS A 79 3.57 -0.66 17.08
N TYR A 80 3.85 -0.69 15.78
CA TYR A 80 4.59 -1.78 15.12
C TYR A 80 6.12 -1.57 15.13
N GLY A 81 6.64 -0.61 15.88
CA GLY A 81 8.08 -0.37 16.02
C GLY A 81 8.72 0.41 14.88
N TRP A 82 7.91 1.06 14.01
CA TRP A 82 8.43 1.89 12.93
C TRP A 82 8.61 3.34 13.40
N THR A 83 9.72 3.93 13.00
CA THR A 83 9.97 5.37 13.19
C THR A 83 9.45 6.13 11.97
N CYS A 84 8.67 7.19 12.22
CA CYS A 84 8.04 8.01 11.19
C CYS A 84 8.71 9.38 11.05
N ARG A 85 8.80 9.90 9.82
CA ARG A 85 9.19 11.28 9.50
C ARG A 85 8.28 11.86 8.44
N GLU A 86 7.86 13.09 8.63
CA GLU A 86 7.17 13.88 7.62
C GLU A 86 8.20 14.57 6.72
N GLN A 87 7.87 14.65 5.44
CA GLN A 87 8.61 15.43 4.44
C GLN A 87 7.65 16.44 3.84
N ASP A 88 7.81 17.67 4.23
CA ASP A 88 7.03 18.81 3.74
C ASP A 88 7.65 19.40 2.48
N PHE A 89 6.80 19.77 1.53
CA PHE A 89 7.20 20.56 0.37
C PHE A 89 6.02 21.31 -0.22
N GLU A 90 6.29 22.38 -0.94
CA GLU A 90 5.30 23.17 -1.64
C GLU A 90 5.48 23.04 -3.16
N LYS A 91 4.37 23.01 -3.88
CA LYS A 91 4.34 22.98 -5.35
C LYS A 91 3.31 23.95 -5.86
N GLU A 92 3.68 24.68 -6.91
CA GLU A 92 2.73 25.45 -7.70
C GLU A 92 1.77 24.51 -8.42
N THR A 93 0.48 24.82 -8.33
CA THR A 93 -0.59 24.10 -9.03
C THR A 93 -1.43 25.12 -9.83
N PRO A 94 -2.28 24.67 -10.76
CA PRO A 94 -3.22 25.57 -11.45
C PRO A 94 -4.15 26.34 -10.50
N GLN A 95 -4.30 25.89 -9.24
CA GLN A 95 -5.11 26.52 -8.19
C GLN A 95 -4.27 27.35 -7.20
N GLY A 96 -2.99 27.59 -7.50
CA GLY A 96 -2.03 28.25 -6.63
C GLY A 96 -1.12 27.27 -5.87
N PRO A 97 -0.25 27.79 -4.98
CA PRO A 97 0.67 26.96 -4.21
C PRO A 97 -0.06 26.01 -3.27
N VAL A 98 0.35 24.75 -3.27
CA VAL A 98 -0.21 23.72 -2.38
C VAL A 98 0.92 23.06 -1.61
N ARG A 99 0.75 23.00 -0.28
CA ARG A 99 1.65 22.26 0.60
C ARG A 99 1.29 20.78 0.58
N PHE A 100 2.29 19.97 0.32
CA PHE A 100 2.20 18.51 0.36
C PHE A 100 3.06 17.96 1.51
N VAL A 101 2.65 16.83 2.06
CA VAL A 101 3.38 16.14 3.13
C VAL A 101 3.46 14.67 2.79
N ASN A 102 4.65 14.13 2.61
CA ASN A 102 4.87 12.70 2.53
C ASN A 102 5.15 12.13 3.93
N LEU A 103 4.56 11.00 4.27
CA LEU A 103 4.93 10.22 5.44
C LEU A 103 5.95 9.15 5.04
N ARG A 104 7.10 9.16 5.67
CA ARG A 104 8.14 8.16 5.51
C ARG A 104 8.27 7.38 6.81
N ALA A 105 8.29 6.05 6.70
CA ALA A 105 8.48 5.18 7.85
C ALA A 105 9.68 4.25 7.62
N ARG A 106 10.41 3.96 8.69
CA ARG A 106 11.53 3.02 8.68
C ARG A 106 11.50 2.19 9.96
N PHE A 107 11.70 0.88 9.83
CA PHE A 107 11.69 -0.01 10.98
C PHE A 107 12.88 0.22 11.90
N GLY A 108 12.64 0.12 13.22
CA GLY A 108 13.63 0.22 14.27
C GLY A 108 13.65 1.56 15.00
N LYS A 109 14.42 1.58 16.11
CA LYS A 109 14.60 2.78 16.93
C LYS A 109 15.67 3.68 16.32
N ALA A 110 15.31 4.95 16.11
CA ALA A 110 16.19 5.98 15.56
C ALA A 110 16.96 5.59 14.27
N PRO A 111 16.29 5.01 13.26
CA PRO A 111 16.94 4.62 12.02
C PRO A 111 17.45 5.85 11.26
N ASN A 112 18.56 5.70 10.54
CA ASN A 112 19.02 6.74 9.63
C ASN A 112 18.21 6.66 8.33
N PHE A 113 17.42 7.69 8.03
CA PHE A 113 16.57 7.76 6.83
C PHE A 113 17.33 7.96 5.52
N LEU A 114 18.63 8.18 5.58
CA LEU A 114 19.50 8.32 4.41
C LEU A 114 20.19 7.01 4.02
N ASP A 115 20.16 5.99 4.90
CA ASP A 115 20.76 4.71 4.58
C ASP A 115 20.02 4.02 3.43
N PRO A 116 20.72 3.28 2.58
CA PRO A 116 20.11 2.49 1.52
C PRO A 116 19.03 1.55 2.04
N VAL A 117 17.99 1.32 1.24
CA VAL A 117 16.92 0.35 1.53
C VAL A 117 16.93 -0.75 0.48
N ARG A 118 16.61 -1.99 0.87
CA ARG A 118 16.49 -3.11 -0.06
C ARG A 118 15.17 -3.10 -0.84
N GLY A 119 14.13 -2.49 -0.28
CA GLY A 119 12.82 -2.36 -0.88
C GLY A 119 12.08 -1.15 -0.34
N LEU A 120 11.15 -0.64 -1.12
CA LEU A 120 10.30 0.49 -0.77
C LEU A 120 8.87 0.18 -1.18
N LEU A 121 7.96 0.22 -0.21
CA LEU A 121 6.51 0.17 -0.47
C LEU A 121 5.96 1.58 -0.45
N THR A 122 5.17 1.94 -1.45
CA THR A 122 4.59 3.27 -1.57
C THR A 122 3.12 3.21 -1.96
N CYS A 123 2.34 4.16 -1.47
CA CYS A 123 1.00 4.45 -1.96
C CYS A 123 0.74 5.95 -1.81
N HIS A 124 -0.25 6.48 -2.52
CA HIS A 124 -0.81 7.76 -2.16
C HIS A 124 -1.81 7.59 -1.03
N ILE A 125 -2.02 8.64 -0.25
CA ILE A 125 -2.90 8.62 0.92
C ILE A 125 -3.99 9.68 0.86
N ASP A 126 -3.85 10.65 -0.04
CA ASP A 126 -4.79 11.74 -0.21
C ASP A 126 -6.01 11.34 -1.07
N THR A 127 -7.08 12.10 -0.93
CA THR A 127 -8.23 12.04 -1.82
C THR A 127 -8.18 13.16 -2.84
N LYS A 128 -8.82 12.94 -3.98
CA LYS A 128 -8.96 13.97 -5.01
C LYS A 128 -9.73 15.17 -4.47
N ARG A 129 -9.19 16.37 -4.68
CA ARG A 129 -9.82 17.62 -4.27
C ARG A 129 -11.04 17.95 -5.16
N GLY A 130 -12.07 18.57 -4.57
CA GLY A 130 -13.22 19.11 -5.30
C GLY A 130 -14.27 18.09 -5.70
N ILE A 131 -14.29 16.91 -5.10
CA ILE A 131 -15.35 15.93 -5.24
C ILE A 131 -16.09 15.80 -3.91
N ASP A 132 -17.33 16.26 -3.87
CA ASP A 132 -18.14 16.19 -2.65
C ASP A 132 -18.46 14.75 -2.28
N GLY A 133 -18.37 14.44 -0.99
CA GLY A 133 -18.65 13.11 -0.46
C GLY A 133 -17.63 12.05 -0.84
N PHE A 134 -16.57 12.36 -1.60
CA PHE A 134 -15.56 11.40 -1.98
C PHE A 134 -14.64 11.10 -0.80
N THR A 135 -14.71 9.87 -0.30
CA THR A 135 -13.92 9.39 0.83
C THR A 135 -12.75 8.49 0.42
N GLY A 136 -12.63 8.14 -0.86
CA GLY A 136 -11.50 7.41 -1.43
C GLY A 136 -11.20 6.08 -0.72
N ALA A 137 -12.22 5.23 -0.50
CA ALA A 137 -12.06 3.95 0.18
C ALA A 137 -11.07 3.02 -0.55
N ASN A 138 -11.27 2.87 -1.85
CA ASN A 138 -10.33 2.13 -2.70
C ASN A 138 -9.20 3.04 -3.20
N ASP A 139 -9.49 4.32 -3.43
CA ASP A 139 -8.55 5.31 -3.96
C ASP A 139 -7.85 6.05 -2.81
N GLY A 140 -6.71 5.52 -2.41
CA GLY A 140 -5.82 5.96 -1.34
C GLY A 140 -5.96 5.20 -0.02
N ALA A 141 -7.17 4.93 0.50
CA ALA A 141 -7.31 4.27 1.80
C ALA A 141 -6.90 2.79 1.77
N SER A 142 -7.24 2.06 0.72
CA SER A 142 -6.89 0.63 0.58
C SER A 142 -5.38 0.42 0.53
N GLY A 143 -4.65 1.25 -0.23
CA GLY A 143 -3.20 1.20 -0.32
C GLY A 143 -2.52 1.48 1.03
N ALA A 144 -2.97 2.53 1.73
CA ALA A 144 -2.47 2.86 3.07
C ALA A 144 -2.72 1.72 4.07
N ALA A 145 -3.91 1.12 4.03
CA ALA A 145 -4.30 0.00 4.89
C ALA A 145 -3.45 -1.25 4.62
N ALA A 146 -3.19 -1.56 3.35
CA ALA A 146 -2.33 -2.68 2.97
C ALA A 146 -0.87 -2.47 3.46
N ILE A 147 -0.36 -1.23 3.40
CA ILE A 147 0.97 -0.91 3.93
C ILE A 147 1.00 -1.03 5.46
N LEU A 148 -0.04 -0.60 6.18
CA LEU A 148 -0.10 -0.76 7.64
C LEU A 148 -0.05 -2.24 8.05
N GLU A 149 -0.86 -3.09 7.40
CA GLU A 149 -0.85 -4.52 7.69
C GLU A 149 0.48 -5.18 7.30
N THR A 150 1.09 -4.76 6.20
CA THR A 150 2.43 -5.22 5.83
C THR A 150 3.47 -4.77 6.86
N ALA A 151 3.38 -3.54 7.35
CA ALA A 151 4.28 -3.03 8.38
C ALA A 151 4.16 -3.83 9.69
N ARG A 152 2.95 -4.26 10.06
CA ARG A 152 2.71 -5.15 11.22
C ARG A 152 3.43 -6.49 11.07
N ILE A 153 3.42 -7.08 9.87
CA ILE A 153 4.06 -8.40 9.63
C ILE A 153 5.58 -8.28 9.66
N LEU A 154 6.12 -7.15 9.18
CA LEU A 154 7.56 -6.91 9.06
C LEU A 154 8.20 -6.38 10.36
N SER A 155 7.42 -6.27 11.45
CA SER A 155 7.86 -5.75 12.75
C SER A 155 8.45 -6.80 13.69
#